data_238dd7e8fe0a76ac7b97b1011b8c4103
#
_entry.id   238dd7e8fe0a76ac7b97b1011b8c4103
#
_cell.length_a   1.000
_cell.length_b   1.000
_cell.length_c   1.000
_cell.angle_alpha   90.00
_cell.angle_beta   90.00
_cell.angle_gamma   90.00
#
_symmetry.space_group_name_H-M   'P 1'
#
loop_
_entity.id
_entity.type
_entity.pdbx_description
1 polymer ?
#
loop_
_entity_poly.entity_id
_entity_poly.type
_entity_poly.pdbx_seq_one_letter_code
_entity_poly.pdbx_strand_id
1 'polypeptide(L)'
;MRWVARSTFRFLVVAAVLLLAACASVTRAPTPTVAPPAASATLANNVLIRAIGLVGTPYHWGGNTPDSGFDCSGLVDYVFRSEAGITLPRTSREIAAVNAPKVRREDLRAGDLLFFGRHGRVNHVAIYVGHGRFVNAPDTGGTVRLDRLDGYYWRSHYLFAKRVLTPRVRAELAAD
;
A
#
# COMPACT_ATOMS: atom_id res chain seq x y z
N MET A 1 4.13 18.37 74.53
CA MET A 1 3.09 17.88 73.63
C MET A 1 3.04 18.56 72.23
N ARG A 2 4.11 19.27 71.78
CA ARG A 2 4.09 20.01 70.48
C ARG A 2 4.90 19.30 69.34
N TRP A 3 5.52 18.21 69.61
CA TRP A 3 6.40 17.51 68.64
C TRP A 3 5.68 16.42 67.84
N VAL A 4 4.67 15.79 68.37
CA VAL A 4 3.92 14.69 67.69
C VAL A 4 3.04 15.22 66.55
N ALA A 5 2.49 16.43 66.68
CA ALA A 5 1.62 17.01 65.67
C ALA A 5 2.30 17.42 64.34
N ARG A 6 3.62 17.68 64.37
CA ARG A 6 4.42 18.06 63.18
C ARG A 6 4.78 16.88 62.32
N SER A 7 4.92 15.70 62.93
CA SER A 7 5.30 14.50 62.18
C SER A 7 4.14 13.91 61.40
N THR A 8 2.94 13.86 62.03
CA THR A 8 1.74 13.36 61.36
C THR A 8 1.28 14.23 60.20
N PHE A 9 1.46 15.56 60.27
CA PHE A 9 1.13 16.47 59.19
C PHE A 9 2.03 16.31 57.97
N ARG A 10 3.35 16.01 58.17
CA ARG A 10 4.29 15.74 57.08
C ARG A 10 4.01 14.44 56.37
N PHE A 11 3.59 13.39 57.09
CA PHE A 11 3.21 12.10 56.43
C PHE A 11 1.93 12.23 55.64
N LEU A 12 0.94 13.03 56.09
CA LEU A 12 -0.30 13.25 55.34
C LEU A 12 -0.07 14.07 54.06
N VAL A 13 0.82 15.06 54.08
CA VAL A 13 1.15 15.86 52.88
C VAL A 13 1.92 15.01 51.85
N VAL A 14 2.87 14.16 52.27
CA VAL A 14 3.60 13.26 51.40
C VAL A 14 2.68 12.18 50.79
N ALA A 15 1.75 11.63 51.58
CA ALA A 15 0.76 10.67 51.06
C ALA A 15 -0.22 11.33 50.06
N ALA A 16 -0.64 12.57 50.28
CA ALA A 16 -1.50 13.30 49.33
C ALA A 16 -0.80 13.63 48.00
N VAL A 17 0.52 13.93 48.02
CA VAL A 17 1.31 14.19 46.81
C VAL A 17 1.53 12.93 46.02
N LEU A 18 1.72 11.76 46.67
CA LEU A 18 1.87 10.48 45.98
C LEU A 18 0.59 9.96 45.34
N LEU A 19 -0.59 10.32 45.90
CA LEU A 19 -1.89 9.97 45.31
C LEU A 19 -2.24 10.79 44.05
N LEU A 20 -1.71 12.02 43.93
CA LEU A 20 -1.90 12.87 42.75
C LEU A 20 -1.03 12.47 41.54
N ALA A 21 0.04 11.72 41.76
CA ALA A 21 0.92 11.22 40.69
C ALA A 21 0.38 9.99 39.93
N ALA A 22 -0.66 9.34 40.43
CA ALA A 22 -1.19 8.07 39.87
C ALA A 22 -2.22 8.27 38.75
N CYS A 23 -2.62 9.50 38.38
CA CYS A 23 -3.65 9.75 37.36
C CYS A 23 -3.13 10.27 36.02
N ALA A 24 -1.84 10.20 35.75
CA ALA A 24 -1.24 10.63 34.50
C ALA A 24 -0.89 9.47 33.56
N SER A 25 -1.67 8.38 33.57
CA SER A 25 -1.66 7.41 32.49
C SER A 25 -2.45 8.01 31.33
N VAL A 26 -1.79 8.86 30.52
CA VAL A 26 -2.31 9.27 29.22
C VAL A 26 -2.35 7.99 28.37
N THR A 27 -3.47 7.31 28.40
CA THR A 27 -3.83 6.32 27.38
C THR A 27 -3.87 7.09 26.06
N ARG A 28 -2.77 6.98 25.29
CA ARG A 28 -2.72 7.47 23.91
C ARG A 28 -3.82 6.73 23.17
N ALA A 29 -4.94 7.40 22.95
CA ALA A 29 -6.00 6.88 22.14
C ALA A 29 -5.39 6.41 20.81
N PRO A 30 -5.76 5.23 20.27
CA PRO A 30 -5.28 4.81 18.95
C PRO A 30 -5.62 5.92 17.98
N THR A 31 -4.61 6.43 17.28
CA THR A 31 -4.79 7.44 16.24
C THR A 31 -5.85 6.89 15.29
N PRO A 32 -6.98 7.58 15.05
CA PRO A 32 -7.99 7.07 14.15
C PRO A 32 -7.31 6.82 12.80
N THR A 33 -7.29 5.57 12.35
CA THR A 33 -6.87 5.22 11.00
C THR A 33 -7.85 5.94 10.08
N VAL A 34 -7.42 7.06 9.50
CA VAL A 34 -8.25 7.83 8.56
C VAL A 34 -8.58 6.88 7.43
N ALA A 35 -9.83 6.44 7.36
CA ALA A 35 -10.35 5.68 6.24
C ALA A 35 -10.05 6.46 4.96
N PRO A 36 -9.61 5.81 3.88
CA PRO A 36 -9.39 6.51 2.61
C PRO A 36 -10.67 7.26 2.23
N PRO A 37 -10.57 8.47 1.68
CA PRO A 37 -11.74 9.16 1.17
C PRO A 37 -12.57 8.21 0.30
N ALA A 38 -13.89 8.23 0.40
CA ALA A 38 -14.79 7.30 -0.29
C ALA A 38 -14.47 7.19 -1.79
N ALA A 39 -14.09 8.27 -2.44
CA ALA A 39 -13.65 8.30 -3.84
C ALA A 39 -12.40 7.43 -4.11
N SER A 40 -11.41 7.43 -3.21
CA SER A 40 -10.21 6.58 -3.38
C SER A 40 -10.52 5.11 -3.18
N ALA A 41 -11.45 4.77 -2.29
CA ALA A 41 -11.91 3.39 -2.09
C ALA A 41 -12.66 2.88 -3.33
N THR A 42 -13.51 3.70 -3.94
CA THR A 42 -14.23 3.36 -5.17
C THR A 42 -13.25 3.10 -6.32
N LEU A 43 -12.26 3.98 -6.52
CA LEU A 43 -11.24 3.79 -7.56
C LEU A 43 -10.41 2.52 -7.33
N ALA A 44 -10.03 2.22 -6.09
CA ALA A 44 -9.31 1.00 -5.77
C ALA A 44 -10.14 -0.26 -6.09
N ASN A 45 -11.44 -0.23 -5.82
CA ASN A 45 -12.35 -1.31 -6.19
C ASN A 45 -12.50 -1.47 -7.70
N ASN A 46 -12.62 -0.38 -8.45
CA ASN A 46 -12.69 -0.42 -9.92
C ASN A 46 -11.40 -1.02 -10.51
N VAL A 47 -10.24 -0.54 -10.07
CA VAL A 47 -8.93 -1.08 -10.46
C VAL A 47 -8.83 -2.58 -10.16
N LEU A 48 -9.27 -3.02 -8.97
CA LEU A 48 -9.29 -4.43 -8.57
C LEU A 48 -10.17 -5.27 -9.51
N ILE A 49 -11.42 -4.84 -9.72
CA ILE A 49 -12.40 -5.57 -10.56
C ILE A 49 -11.86 -5.67 -11.99
N ARG A 50 -11.34 -4.56 -12.54
CA ARG A 50 -10.77 -4.53 -13.88
C ARG A 50 -9.58 -5.46 -14.01
N ALA A 51 -8.64 -5.40 -13.07
CA ALA A 51 -7.46 -6.26 -13.08
C ALA A 51 -7.82 -7.76 -13.05
N ILE A 52 -8.77 -8.14 -12.19
CA ILE A 52 -9.25 -9.53 -12.10
C ILE A 52 -9.96 -9.94 -13.40
N GLY A 53 -10.76 -9.05 -14.00
CA GLY A 53 -11.47 -9.32 -15.25
C GLY A 53 -10.55 -9.56 -16.46
N LEU A 54 -9.27 -9.19 -16.35
CA LEU A 54 -8.26 -9.42 -17.40
C LEU A 54 -7.48 -10.73 -17.23
N VAL A 55 -7.73 -11.49 -16.16
CA VAL A 55 -7.08 -12.80 -15.94
C VAL A 55 -7.41 -13.73 -17.11
N GLY A 56 -6.39 -14.39 -17.66
CA GLY A 56 -6.49 -15.23 -18.84
C GLY A 56 -6.07 -14.54 -20.15
N THR A 57 -5.97 -13.20 -20.18
CA THR A 57 -5.44 -12.48 -21.36
C THR A 57 -3.99 -12.92 -21.65
N PRO A 58 -3.61 -13.22 -22.89
CA PRO A 58 -2.26 -13.64 -23.23
C PRO A 58 -1.19 -12.61 -22.86
N TYR A 59 -0.04 -13.10 -22.44
CA TYR A 59 1.15 -12.28 -22.35
C TYR A 59 1.68 -11.93 -23.73
N HIS A 60 1.99 -10.67 -23.94
CA HIS A 60 2.70 -10.21 -25.13
C HIS A 60 3.71 -9.13 -24.75
N TRP A 61 4.96 -9.31 -25.16
CA TRP A 61 6.00 -8.29 -24.91
C TRP A 61 5.65 -6.97 -25.61
N GLY A 62 5.60 -5.89 -24.85
CA GLY A 62 5.16 -4.58 -25.36
C GLY A 62 3.65 -4.44 -25.49
N GLY A 63 2.85 -5.46 -25.20
CA GLY A 63 1.39 -5.43 -25.23
C GLY A 63 0.82 -4.56 -24.13
N ASN A 64 -0.27 -3.84 -24.44
CA ASN A 64 -0.92 -2.87 -23.54
C ASN A 64 -2.43 -2.77 -23.74
N THR A 65 -3.05 -3.72 -24.45
CA THR A 65 -4.51 -3.82 -24.63
C THR A 65 -4.98 -5.27 -24.50
N PRO A 66 -6.26 -5.51 -24.21
CA PRO A 66 -6.81 -6.86 -24.16
C PRO A 66 -6.61 -7.63 -25.46
N ASP A 67 -6.73 -6.97 -26.61
CA ASP A 67 -6.65 -7.59 -27.93
C ASP A 67 -5.21 -7.93 -28.33
N SER A 68 -4.25 -7.09 -27.96
CA SER A 68 -2.82 -7.32 -28.24
C SER A 68 -2.13 -8.20 -27.21
N GLY A 69 -2.77 -8.48 -26.09
CA GLY A 69 -2.14 -9.04 -24.90
C GLY A 69 -1.43 -7.98 -24.06
N PHE A 70 -0.83 -8.39 -22.96
CA PHE A 70 -0.17 -7.51 -22.01
C PHE A 70 1.23 -7.97 -21.64
N ASP A 71 2.16 -7.01 -21.49
CA ASP A 71 3.28 -7.17 -20.58
C ASP A 71 2.91 -6.62 -19.18
N CYS A 72 3.82 -6.77 -18.21
CA CYS A 72 3.53 -6.39 -16.82
C CYS A 72 3.19 -4.91 -16.65
N SER A 73 3.93 -4.01 -17.28
CA SER A 73 3.72 -2.56 -17.21
C SER A 73 2.55 -2.09 -18.07
N GLY A 74 2.32 -2.72 -19.22
CA GLY A 74 1.18 -2.45 -20.08
C GLY A 74 -0.15 -2.81 -19.42
N LEU A 75 -0.21 -3.93 -18.71
CA LEU A 75 -1.36 -4.32 -17.89
C LEU A 75 -1.66 -3.26 -16.83
N VAL A 76 -0.64 -2.82 -16.08
CA VAL A 76 -0.78 -1.84 -15.02
C VAL A 76 -1.25 -0.49 -15.58
N ASP A 77 -0.60 0.04 -16.61
CA ASP A 77 -1.03 1.29 -17.26
C ASP A 77 -2.45 1.20 -17.78
N TYR A 78 -2.80 0.15 -18.49
CA TYR A 78 -4.15 -0.04 -19.04
C TYR A 78 -5.22 0.03 -17.95
N VAL A 79 -5.05 -0.71 -16.85
CA VAL A 79 -6.01 -0.75 -15.75
C VAL A 79 -6.13 0.59 -15.06
N PHE A 80 -5.01 1.25 -14.77
CA PHE A 80 -5.02 2.55 -14.08
C PHE A 80 -5.56 3.67 -14.96
N ARG A 81 -5.27 3.65 -16.25
CA ARG A 81 -5.80 4.62 -17.19
C ARG A 81 -7.31 4.47 -17.37
N SER A 82 -7.81 3.24 -17.54
CA SER A 82 -9.24 3.00 -17.74
C SER A 82 -10.09 3.27 -16.50
N GLU A 83 -9.60 2.95 -15.31
CA GLU A 83 -10.41 2.97 -14.09
C GLU A 83 -10.15 4.19 -13.18
N ALA A 84 -8.97 4.79 -13.29
CA ALA A 84 -8.58 5.89 -12.43
C ALA A 84 -8.20 7.18 -13.20
N GLY A 85 -8.14 7.14 -14.54
CA GLY A 85 -7.68 8.25 -15.37
C GLY A 85 -6.21 8.60 -15.14
N ILE A 86 -5.40 7.62 -14.72
CA ILE A 86 -3.97 7.76 -14.46
C ILE A 86 -3.20 7.09 -15.60
N THR A 87 -2.42 7.85 -16.34
CA THR A 87 -1.44 7.31 -17.29
C THR A 87 -0.13 7.07 -16.55
N LEU A 88 0.39 5.85 -16.65
CA LEU A 88 1.64 5.46 -16.02
C LEU A 88 2.75 5.32 -17.08
N PRO A 89 4.02 5.51 -16.71
CA PRO A 89 5.15 5.31 -17.61
C PRO A 89 5.17 3.89 -18.20
N ARG A 90 5.84 3.76 -19.36
CA ARG A 90 5.76 2.52 -20.13
C ARG A 90 6.49 1.33 -19.50
N THR A 91 7.51 1.52 -18.70
CA THR A 91 8.31 0.44 -18.12
C THR A 91 8.10 0.29 -16.62
N SER A 92 8.19 -0.95 -16.11
CA SER A 92 8.10 -1.23 -14.67
C SER A 92 9.10 -0.41 -13.85
N ARG A 93 10.25 -0.09 -14.42
CA ARG A 93 11.32 0.70 -13.79
C ARG A 93 10.94 2.17 -13.66
N GLU A 94 10.37 2.74 -14.70
CA GLU A 94 9.87 4.13 -14.68
C GLU A 94 8.66 4.25 -13.77
N ILE A 95 7.72 3.29 -13.78
CA ILE A 95 6.60 3.25 -12.84
C ILE A 95 7.13 3.23 -11.38
N ALA A 96 8.18 2.45 -11.13
CA ALA A 96 8.83 2.43 -9.81
C ALA A 96 9.48 3.76 -9.42
N ALA A 97 9.85 4.61 -10.39
CA ALA A 97 10.42 5.94 -10.15
C ALA A 97 9.35 7.03 -9.89
N VAL A 98 8.07 6.80 -10.23
CA VAL A 98 6.97 7.74 -9.96
C VAL A 98 7.01 8.20 -8.50
N ASN A 99 6.84 9.51 -8.27
CA ASN A 99 6.83 10.10 -6.92
C ASN A 99 5.54 9.74 -6.16
N ALA A 100 5.48 8.53 -5.64
CA ALA A 100 4.36 8.00 -4.87
C ALA A 100 4.82 7.40 -3.53
N PRO A 101 3.99 7.47 -2.47
CA PRO A 101 4.33 6.90 -1.16
C PRO A 101 4.65 5.42 -1.24
N LYS A 102 5.77 5.00 -0.61
CA LYS A 102 6.02 3.59 -0.36
C LYS A 102 5.06 3.06 0.69
N VAL A 103 4.63 1.82 0.51
CA VAL A 103 3.69 1.12 1.40
C VAL A 103 4.41 -0.06 2.05
N ARG A 104 4.28 -0.20 3.36
CA ARG A 104 4.77 -1.38 4.08
C ARG A 104 3.92 -2.58 3.70
N ARG A 105 4.50 -3.78 3.74
CA ARG A 105 3.81 -5.02 3.33
C ARG A 105 2.54 -5.29 4.15
N GLU A 106 2.55 -4.97 5.42
CA GLU A 106 1.41 -5.09 6.33
C GLU A 106 0.29 -4.07 6.09
N ASP A 107 0.61 -2.94 5.42
CA ASP A 107 -0.33 -1.87 5.12
C ASP A 107 -0.88 -1.92 3.68
N LEU A 108 -0.60 -3.00 2.94
CA LEU A 108 -1.04 -3.18 1.57
C LEU A 108 -2.57 -3.14 1.45
N ARG A 109 -3.05 -2.41 0.44
CA ARG A 109 -4.47 -2.28 0.09
C ARG A 109 -4.67 -2.54 -1.39
N ALA A 110 -5.86 -2.98 -1.77
CA ALA A 110 -6.22 -3.15 -3.18
C ALA A 110 -5.89 -1.88 -3.99
N GLY A 111 -5.28 -2.05 -5.17
CA GLY A 111 -4.79 -0.97 -6.03
C GLY A 111 -3.37 -0.50 -5.73
N ASP A 112 -2.68 -1.02 -4.70
CA ASP A 112 -1.25 -0.77 -4.53
C ASP A 112 -0.44 -1.49 -5.61
N LEU A 113 0.63 -0.87 -6.08
CA LEU A 113 1.55 -1.45 -7.03
C LEU A 113 2.67 -2.19 -6.30
N LEU A 114 2.88 -3.45 -6.66
CA LEU A 114 3.96 -4.28 -6.15
C LEU A 114 5.10 -4.31 -7.16
N PHE A 115 6.32 -4.14 -6.68
CA PHE A 115 7.53 -4.17 -7.51
C PHE A 115 8.40 -5.34 -7.12
N PHE A 116 8.84 -6.07 -8.15
CA PHE A 116 9.68 -7.26 -8.01
C PHE A 116 10.95 -7.12 -8.83
N GLY A 117 11.97 -7.89 -8.46
CA GLY A 117 13.24 -7.88 -9.16
C GLY A 117 14.35 -8.59 -8.40
N ARG A 118 15.57 -8.37 -8.81
CA ARG A 118 16.78 -8.96 -8.20
C ARG A 118 17.82 -7.89 -7.93
N HIS A 119 18.58 -8.04 -6.85
CA HIS A 119 19.66 -7.13 -6.46
C HIS A 119 19.21 -5.65 -6.43
N GLY A 120 17.99 -5.39 -5.95
CA GLY A 120 17.41 -4.05 -5.88
C GLY A 120 16.95 -3.46 -7.22
N ARG A 121 17.11 -4.17 -8.34
CA ARG A 121 16.70 -3.71 -9.67
C ARG A 121 15.30 -4.20 -10.00
N VAL A 122 14.37 -3.27 -10.20
CA VAL A 122 13.00 -3.58 -10.62
C VAL A 122 12.99 -4.09 -12.05
N ASN A 123 12.34 -5.22 -12.28
CA ASN A 123 12.09 -5.78 -13.61
C ASN A 123 10.64 -6.25 -13.82
N HIS A 124 9.79 -6.15 -12.78
CA HIS A 124 8.40 -6.55 -12.86
C HIS A 124 7.53 -5.69 -11.94
N VAL A 125 6.27 -5.48 -12.35
CA VAL A 125 5.26 -4.75 -11.60
C VAL A 125 3.92 -5.49 -11.64
N ALA A 126 3.13 -5.37 -10.57
CA ALA A 126 1.84 -6.04 -10.43
C ALA A 126 0.86 -5.19 -9.63
N ILE A 127 -0.44 -5.51 -9.71
CA ILE A 127 -1.53 -4.85 -8.99
C ILE A 127 -1.96 -5.71 -7.81
N TYR A 128 -1.80 -5.21 -6.58
CA TYR A 128 -2.29 -5.90 -5.39
C TYR A 128 -3.81 -5.84 -5.33
N VAL A 129 -4.45 -6.99 -5.10
CA VAL A 129 -5.91 -7.12 -5.09
C VAL A 129 -6.47 -7.52 -3.72
N GLY A 130 -5.62 -7.54 -2.68
CA GLY A 130 -6.03 -7.91 -1.33
C GLY A 130 -5.70 -9.37 -0.99
N HIS A 131 -5.82 -9.70 0.31
CA HIS A 131 -5.66 -11.07 0.84
C HIS A 131 -4.35 -11.77 0.42
N GLY A 132 -3.25 -11.01 0.32
CA GLY A 132 -1.95 -11.54 -0.10
C GLY A 132 -1.88 -11.93 -1.57
N ARG A 133 -2.85 -11.49 -2.41
CA ARG A 133 -2.91 -11.80 -3.85
C ARG A 133 -2.69 -10.58 -4.71
N PHE A 134 -2.22 -10.80 -5.93
CA PHE A 134 -2.01 -9.74 -6.92
C PHE A 134 -2.22 -10.29 -8.34
N VAL A 135 -2.60 -9.40 -9.24
CA VAL A 135 -2.75 -9.68 -10.67
C VAL A 135 -1.51 -9.18 -11.40
N ASN A 136 -0.99 -9.99 -12.30
CA ASN A 136 0.19 -9.66 -13.09
C ASN A 136 0.23 -10.38 -14.45
N ALA A 137 1.06 -9.88 -15.37
CA ALA A 137 1.42 -10.53 -16.62
C ALA A 137 2.91 -10.94 -16.53
N PRO A 138 3.22 -12.16 -16.06
CA PRO A 138 4.55 -12.46 -15.53
C PRO A 138 5.61 -12.75 -16.55
N ASP A 139 5.31 -13.37 -17.71
CA ASP A 139 6.34 -13.85 -18.60
C ASP A 139 5.80 -14.27 -19.98
N THR A 140 6.71 -14.41 -20.93
CA THR A 140 6.45 -14.85 -22.29
C THR A 140 5.83 -16.26 -22.30
N GLY A 141 4.80 -16.46 -23.11
CA GLY A 141 4.07 -17.72 -23.22
C GLY A 141 3.04 -17.96 -22.12
N GLY A 142 2.93 -17.05 -21.16
CA GLY A 142 1.92 -17.10 -20.10
C GLY A 142 0.70 -16.24 -20.39
N THR A 143 -0.10 -16.06 -19.37
CA THR A 143 -1.29 -15.17 -19.37
C THR A 143 -1.26 -14.24 -18.19
N VAL A 144 -2.08 -13.20 -18.21
CA VAL A 144 -2.44 -12.45 -17.01
C VAL A 144 -3.01 -13.43 -15.99
N ARG A 145 -2.49 -13.40 -14.76
CA ARG A 145 -2.89 -14.35 -13.73
C ARG A 145 -2.92 -13.76 -12.33
N LEU A 146 -3.60 -14.46 -11.45
CA LEU A 146 -3.67 -14.15 -10.03
C LEU A 146 -2.66 -15.00 -9.28
N ASP A 147 -1.66 -14.34 -8.66
CA ASP A 147 -0.60 -14.98 -7.89
C ASP A 147 -0.66 -14.61 -6.39
N ARG A 148 0.11 -15.32 -5.57
CA ARG A 148 0.24 -15.09 -4.14
C ARG A 148 1.59 -14.44 -3.80
N LEU A 149 1.55 -13.39 -2.97
CA LEU A 149 2.75 -12.66 -2.54
C LEU A 149 3.67 -13.49 -1.63
N ASP A 150 3.13 -14.49 -0.95
CA ASP A 150 3.88 -15.46 -0.13
C ASP A 150 4.38 -16.68 -0.94
N GLY A 151 4.02 -16.79 -2.22
CA GLY A 151 4.54 -17.83 -3.12
C GLY A 151 6.06 -17.83 -3.18
N TYR A 152 6.66 -19.02 -3.31
CA TYR A 152 8.12 -19.22 -3.22
C TYR A 152 8.91 -18.24 -4.10
N TYR A 153 8.56 -18.11 -5.38
CA TYR A 153 9.21 -17.21 -6.32
C TYR A 153 8.99 -15.74 -5.94
N TRP A 154 7.73 -15.34 -5.74
CA TRP A 154 7.35 -13.95 -5.53
C TRP A 154 7.87 -13.38 -4.21
N ARG A 155 7.86 -14.19 -3.16
CA ARG A 155 8.39 -13.79 -1.84
C ARG A 155 9.87 -13.40 -1.89
N SER A 156 10.66 -14.13 -2.68
CA SER A 156 12.11 -13.89 -2.81
C SER A 156 12.47 -12.75 -3.77
N HIS A 157 11.52 -12.33 -4.63
CA HIS A 157 11.72 -11.27 -5.61
C HIS A 157 11.01 -9.96 -5.26
N TYR A 158 10.18 -9.96 -4.21
CA TYR A 158 9.50 -8.75 -3.75
C TYR A 158 10.50 -7.71 -3.24
N LEU A 159 10.41 -6.48 -3.76
CA LEU A 159 11.28 -5.38 -3.38
C LEU A 159 10.55 -4.36 -2.49
N PHE A 160 9.43 -3.81 -2.96
CA PHE A 160 8.62 -2.81 -2.26
C PHE A 160 7.26 -2.65 -2.95
N ALA A 161 6.39 -1.84 -2.33
CA ALA A 161 5.14 -1.40 -2.92
C ALA A 161 5.00 0.12 -2.90
N LYS A 162 4.16 0.65 -3.80
CA LYS A 162 3.78 2.07 -3.84
C LYS A 162 2.27 2.23 -3.99
N ARG A 163 1.73 3.33 -3.43
CA ARG A 163 0.31 3.70 -3.56
C ARG A 163 0.17 4.91 -4.47
N VAL A 164 -0.28 4.68 -5.71
CA VAL A 164 -0.50 5.73 -6.71
C VAL A 164 -1.93 6.29 -6.69
N LEU A 165 -2.89 5.56 -6.12
CA LEU A 165 -4.29 6.00 -5.98
C LEU A 165 -4.48 7.01 -4.84
N THR A 166 -3.60 8.00 -4.73
CA THR A 166 -3.76 9.12 -3.79
C THR A 166 -4.15 10.38 -4.56
N PRO A 167 -4.93 11.30 -3.96
CA PRO A 167 -5.31 12.55 -4.65
C PRO A 167 -4.11 13.33 -5.18
N ARG A 168 -3.03 13.40 -4.40
CA ARG A 168 -1.80 14.09 -4.77
C ARG A 168 -1.14 13.48 -6.01
N VAL A 169 -0.88 12.16 -5.99
CA VAL A 169 -0.20 11.47 -7.10
C VAL A 169 -1.03 11.53 -8.37
N ARG A 170 -2.36 11.40 -8.24
CA ARG A 170 -3.27 11.55 -9.38
C ARG A 170 -3.20 12.94 -10.02
N ALA A 171 -3.15 13.98 -9.21
CA ALA A 171 -3.03 15.35 -9.70
C ALA A 171 -1.68 15.59 -10.41
N GLU A 172 -0.59 15.04 -9.87
CA GLU A 172 0.75 15.11 -10.47
C GLU A 172 0.77 14.39 -11.85
N LEU A 173 0.24 13.16 -11.92
CA LEU A 173 0.23 12.36 -13.16
C LEU A 173 -0.81 12.82 -14.21
N ALA A 174 -1.74 13.69 -13.85
CA ALA A 174 -2.70 14.29 -14.80
C ALA A 174 -2.19 15.61 -15.37
N ALA A 175 -1.12 16.18 -14.84
CA ALA A 175 -0.53 17.46 -15.26
C ALA A 175 0.61 17.28 -16.28
N ASP A 176 1.13 16.05 -16.46
CA ASP A 176 2.16 15.64 -17.42
C ASP A 176 1.52 15.13 -18.73
#